data_689560b67e066a524e8d53a40dc47f2e
#
_entry.id   689560b67e066a524e8d53a40dc47f2e
#
_cell.length_a   1.000
_cell.length_b   1.000
_cell.length_c   1.000
_cell.angle_alpha   90.00
_cell.angle_beta   90.00
_cell.angle_gamma   90.00
#
_symmetry.space_group_name_H-M   'P 1'
#
loop_
_entity.id
_entity.type
_entity.pdbx_description
1 polymer ?
#
loop_
_entity_poly.entity_id
_entity_poly.type
_entity_poly.pdbx_seq_one_letter_code
_entity_poly.pdbx_strand_id
1 'polypeptide(L)'
;MHSEEHILPFTNNENVIEISHLKKSFTNRAVLKDINLTVKKGENVVVLGKSGIGKSVLIKCMVRLIQPDSGSLKVFGKEITTLTPKELNEIRSKIGFIFQGNALYDSMTVRENLEFPLRRNKEIKDAKVINNLVIDALENVGLLDAMYKMPSELSGGMKKRIGLARTLILKPEIILYDEPTTGLDPITSREISNLIVEIQTKYKASSIIITHDINCAKITSNRMLILQDGHFIAEGTFDELKNSDIEWIRSYFKIE
;
A
#
# COMPACT_ATOMS: atom_id res chain seq x y z
N MET A 1 -25.77 9.72 12.74
CA MET A 1 -24.56 10.46 13.18
C MET A 1 -23.43 9.46 13.15
N HIS A 2 -22.73 9.34 12.02
CA HIS A 2 -21.49 8.56 11.96
C HIS A 2 -20.37 9.52 12.35
N SER A 3 -19.73 9.22 13.49
CA SER A 3 -18.51 9.90 13.92
C SER A 3 -17.48 9.77 12.79
N GLU A 4 -16.98 10.91 12.31
CA GLU A 4 -15.75 10.96 11.51
C GLU A 4 -14.64 10.42 12.42
N GLU A 5 -14.29 9.15 12.25
CA GLU A 5 -13.10 8.59 12.89
C GLU A 5 -11.88 9.28 12.26
N HIS A 6 -11.40 10.31 12.95
CA HIS A 6 -10.14 10.95 12.60
C HIS A 6 -9.01 9.95 12.84
N ILE A 7 -8.18 9.74 11.81
CA ILE A 7 -6.90 9.05 11.97
C ILE A 7 -6.15 9.72 13.12
N LEU A 8 -5.78 8.94 14.15
CA LEU A 8 -5.10 9.47 15.33
C LEU A 8 -3.82 10.20 14.94
N PRO A 9 -3.48 11.32 15.61
CA PRO A 9 -2.25 12.05 15.34
C PRO A 9 -1.03 11.14 15.57
N PHE A 10 -0.14 11.16 14.61
CA PHE A 10 1.04 10.32 14.55
C PHE A 10 2.12 10.85 15.50
N THR A 11 2.65 10.01 16.42
CA THR A 11 3.60 10.42 17.47
C THR A 11 4.98 9.74 17.40
N ASN A 12 5.20 8.81 16.48
CA ASN A 12 6.46 8.07 16.40
C ASN A 12 7.48 8.76 15.48
N ASN A 13 8.74 8.86 15.91
CA ASN A 13 9.82 9.49 15.15
C ASN A 13 10.76 8.48 14.42
N GLU A 14 10.51 7.17 14.53
CA GLU A 14 11.31 6.14 13.87
C GLU A 14 10.99 6.09 12.36
N ASN A 15 11.99 6.29 11.52
CA ASN A 15 11.85 6.19 10.07
C ASN A 15 11.89 4.73 9.63
N VAL A 16 10.88 4.28 8.90
CA VAL A 16 10.84 2.91 8.32
C VAL A 16 11.21 2.89 6.84
N ILE A 17 11.01 4.02 6.13
CA ILE A 17 11.48 4.23 4.75
C ILE A 17 12.13 5.61 4.66
N GLU A 18 13.30 5.67 4.04
CA GLU A 18 14.02 6.91 3.74
C GLU A 18 14.49 6.87 2.29
N ILE A 19 14.09 7.86 1.52
CA ILE A 19 14.45 8.01 0.10
C ILE A 19 15.09 9.39 -0.07
N SER A 20 16.28 9.40 -0.69
CA SER A 20 17.00 10.63 -0.98
C SER A 20 17.47 10.64 -2.42
N HIS A 21 17.06 11.69 -3.16
CA HIS A 21 17.46 11.95 -4.54
C HIS A 21 17.27 10.76 -5.50
N LEU A 22 16.20 9.95 -5.29
CA LEU A 22 15.93 8.76 -6.07
C LEU A 22 15.56 9.13 -7.51
N LYS A 23 16.22 8.48 -8.48
CA LYS A 23 15.98 8.67 -9.91
C LYS A 23 15.71 7.34 -10.60
N LYS A 24 14.78 7.38 -11.57
CA LYS A 24 14.49 6.24 -12.44
C LYS A 24 14.06 6.70 -13.81
N SER A 25 14.72 6.14 -14.82
CA SER A 25 14.41 6.35 -16.22
C SER A 25 14.20 5.01 -16.93
N PHE A 26 13.42 5.03 -18.00
CA PHE A 26 13.25 3.90 -18.91
C PHE A 26 13.54 4.39 -20.33
N THR A 27 14.48 3.73 -21.02
CA THR A 27 14.97 4.11 -22.35
C THR A 27 15.34 5.61 -22.35
N ASN A 28 14.50 6.49 -22.92
CA ASN A 28 14.77 7.93 -23.06
C ASN A 28 13.82 8.78 -22.19
N ARG A 29 13.01 8.17 -21.29
CA ARG A 29 12.04 8.89 -20.47
C ARG A 29 12.43 8.81 -18.98
N ALA A 30 12.76 9.94 -18.37
CA ALA A 30 12.89 10.07 -16.92
C ALA A 30 11.51 10.05 -16.29
N VAL A 31 11.28 9.07 -15.39
CA VAL A 31 9.99 8.87 -14.70
C VAL A 31 10.05 9.40 -13.26
N LEU A 32 11.11 9.08 -12.54
CA LEU A 32 11.44 9.68 -11.24
C LEU A 32 12.72 10.48 -11.41
N LYS A 33 12.68 11.78 -11.10
CA LYS A 33 13.81 12.69 -11.39
C LYS A 33 14.58 13.08 -10.15
N ASP A 34 13.86 13.34 -9.05
CA ASP A 34 14.44 13.66 -7.75
C ASP A 34 13.39 13.43 -6.66
N ILE A 35 13.29 12.20 -6.19
CA ILE A 35 12.33 11.83 -5.17
C ILE A 35 13.01 11.81 -3.81
N ASN A 36 12.43 12.58 -2.88
CA ASN A 36 12.81 12.63 -1.48
C ASN A 36 11.58 12.31 -0.64
N LEU A 37 11.64 11.28 0.21
CA LEU A 37 10.51 10.83 1.02
C LEU A 37 11.03 10.15 2.28
N THR A 38 10.42 10.50 3.40
CA THR A 38 10.59 9.77 4.67
C THR A 38 9.23 9.28 5.12
N VAL A 39 9.13 8.02 5.52
CA VAL A 39 7.92 7.45 6.12
C VAL A 39 8.24 6.98 7.52
N LYS A 40 7.45 7.43 8.48
CA LYS A 40 7.58 7.07 9.88
C LYS A 40 6.82 5.80 10.21
N LYS A 41 7.20 5.13 11.28
CA LYS A 41 6.54 3.91 11.76
C LYS A 41 5.09 4.18 12.17
N GLY A 42 4.15 3.44 11.56
CA GLY A 42 2.72 3.59 11.78
C GLY A 42 2.08 4.75 10.99
N GLU A 43 2.82 5.43 10.13
CA GLU A 43 2.30 6.50 9.28
C GLU A 43 1.66 5.96 8.01
N ASN A 44 0.52 6.53 7.60
CA ASN A 44 -0.08 6.34 6.28
C ASN A 44 0.26 7.53 5.39
N VAL A 45 1.13 7.32 4.43
CA VAL A 45 1.51 8.31 3.42
C VAL A 45 0.78 8.01 2.13
N VAL A 46 0.06 8.99 1.60
CA VAL A 46 -0.60 8.87 0.30
C VAL A 46 0.18 9.64 -0.76
N VAL A 47 0.45 9.00 -1.89
CA VAL A 47 1.04 9.64 -3.07
C VAL A 47 -0.04 9.81 -4.14
N LEU A 48 -0.49 11.04 -4.32
CA LEU A 48 -1.43 11.43 -5.36
C LEU A 48 -0.72 11.77 -6.67
N GLY A 49 -1.40 11.58 -7.78
CA GLY A 49 -0.93 11.98 -9.10
C GLY A 49 -1.70 11.30 -10.23
N LYS A 50 -1.62 11.85 -11.42
CA LYS A 50 -2.31 11.34 -12.61
C LYS A 50 -1.86 9.90 -12.93
N SER A 51 -2.70 9.14 -13.65
CA SER A 51 -2.33 7.80 -14.12
C SER A 51 -1.10 7.86 -15.02
N GLY A 52 -0.20 6.87 -14.91
CA GLY A 52 1.01 6.77 -15.73
C GLY A 52 2.16 7.73 -15.37
N ILE A 53 2.07 8.52 -14.27
CA ILE A 53 3.09 9.52 -13.92
C ILE A 53 4.33 8.94 -13.21
N GLY A 54 4.28 7.66 -12.81
CA GLY A 54 5.42 7.00 -12.13
C GLY A 54 5.15 6.52 -10.71
N LYS A 55 3.91 6.67 -10.16
CA LYS A 55 3.56 6.22 -8.81
C LYS A 55 3.90 4.75 -8.55
N SER A 56 3.46 3.84 -9.45
CA SER A 56 3.76 2.40 -9.33
C SER A 56 5.26 2.09 -9.51
N VAL A 57 6.01 2.92 -10.26
CA VAL A 57 7.46 2.79 -10.37
C VAL A 57 8.11 3.08 -9.02
N LEU A 58 7.66 4.12 -8.32
CA LEU A 58 8.17 4.51 -7.01
C LEU A 58 8.05 3.35 -6.00
N ILE A 59 6.86 2.79 -5.80
CA ILE A 59 6.68 1.71 -4.82
C ILE A 59 7.35 0.39 -5.24
N LYS A 60 7.49 0.13 -6.55
CA LYS A 60 8.27 -1.01 -7.05
C LYS A 60 9.77 -0.84 -6.80
N CYS A 61 10.29 0.40 -6.82
CA CYS A 61 11.67 0.68 -6.38
C CYS A 61 11.84 0.37 -4.89
N MET A 62 10.88 0.69 -4.02
CA MET A 62 10.96 0.48 -2.57
C MET A 62 11.13 -0.99 -2.16
N VAL A 63 10.72 -1.93 -3.00
CA VAL A 63 10.95 -3.37 -2.81
C VAL A 63 11.96 -3.94 -3.80
N ARG A 64 12.66 -3.07 -4.54
CA ARG A 64 13.63 -3.43 -5.60
C ARG A 64 13.10 -4.46 -6.61
N LEU A 65 11.79 -4.35 -6.95
CA LEU A 65 11.23 -4.98 -8.16
C LEU A 65 11.69 -4.21 -9.41
N ILE A 66 11.97 -2.91 -9.24
CA ILE A 66 12.63 -2.05 -10.22
C ILE A 66 13.87 -1.48 -9.53
N GLN A 67 15.04 -1.65 -10.15
CA GLN A 67 16.28 -1.05 -9.67
C GLN A 67 16.25 0.45 -10.00
N PRO A 68 16.41 1.37 -9.02
CA PRO A 68 16.61 2.79 -9.31
C PRO A 68 17.95 3.01 -10.01
N ASP A 69 18.06 4.12 -10.77
CA ASP A 69 19.28 4.46 -11.50
C ASP A 69 20.31 5.15 -10.59
N SER A 70 19.82 5.94 -9.62
CA SER A 70 20.65 6.62 -8.62
C SER A 70 19.82 7.07 -7.42
N GLY A 71 20.47 7.59 -6.39
CA GLY A 71 19.89 7.98 -5.12
C GLY A 71 20.05 6.91 -4.06
N SER A 72 19.60 7.22 -2.83
CA SER A 72 19.58 6.29 -1.70
C SER A 72 18.15 5.88 -1.39
N LEU A 73 17.95 4.60 -1.08
CA LEU A 73 16.67 4.07 -0.64
C LEU A 73 16.89 3.09 0.52
N LYS A 74 16.56 3.54 1.73
CA LYS A 74 16.67 2.73 2.93
C LYS A 74 15.30 2.26 3.40
N VAL A 75 15.23 0.98 3.78
CA VAL A 75 14.07 0.38 4.43
C VAL A 75 14.55 -0.27 5.72
N PHE A 76 13.92 0.09 6.83
CA PHE A 76 14.38 -0.29 8.18
C PHE A 76 15.86 0.02 8.41
N GLY A 77 16.32 1.20 7.94
CA GLY A 77 17.70 1.67 8.02
C GLY A 77 18.70 0.97 7.09
N LYS A 78 18.29 -0.04 6.30
CA LYS A 78 19.16 -0.76 5.36
C LYS A 78 19.02 -0.22 3.94
N GLU A 79 20.15 0.10 3.29
CA GLU A 79 20.19 0.55 1.89
C GLU A 79 19.85 -0.62 0.95
N ILE A 80 18.63 -0.65 0.42
CA ILE A 80 18.12 -1.81 -0.32
C ILE A 80 18.72 -1.99 -1.71
N THR A 81 19.30 -0.94 -2.27
CA THR A 81 19.88 -0.98 -3.62
C THR A 81 21.10 -1.88 -3.73
N THR A 82 21.80 -2.10 -2.60
CA THR A 82 23.04 -2.85 -2.51
C THR A 82 22.94 -4.19 -1.78
N LEU A 83 21.74 -4.52 -1.22
CA LEU A 83 21.54 -5.78 -0.49
C LEU A 83 21.74 -7.00 -1.38
N THR A 84 22.27 -8.06 -0.79
CA THR A 84 22.26 -9.39 -1.39
C THR A 84 20.82 -9.92 -1.57
N PRO A 85 20.58 -10.90 -2.46
CA PRO A 85 19.24 -11.49 -2.63
C PRO A 85 18.64 -12.04 -1.32
N LYS A 86 19.47 -12.59 -0.43
CA LYS A 86 19.03 -13.13 0.87
C LYS A 86 18.55 -12.01 1.79
N GLU A 87 19.36 -10.98 1.98
CA GLU A 87 19.01 -9.82 2.82
C GLU A 87 17.78 -9.08 2.29
N LEU A 88 17.68 -8.94 0.96
CA LEU A 88 16.51 -8.32 0.32
C LEU A 88 15.24 -9.12 0.58
N ASN A 89 15.30 -10.46 0.55
CA ASN A 89 14.16 -11.30 0.86
C ASN A 89 13.74 -11.19 2.33
N GLU A 90 14.69 -11.01 3.26
CA GLU A 90 14.40 -10.72 4.67
C GLU A 90 13.66 -9.39 4.85
N ILE A 91 14.04 -8.35 4.10
CA ILE A 91 13.31 -7.07 4.09
C ILE A 91 11.91 -7.24 3.48
N ARG A 92 11.82 -7.91 2.32
CA ARG A 92 10.55 -8.13 1.62
C ARG A 92 9.54 -8.96 2.43
N SER A 93 10.00 -9.86 3.30
CA SER A 93 9.11 -10.64 4.17
C SER A 93 8.35 -9.79 5.19
N LYS A 94 8.85 -8.58 5.48
CA LYS A 94 8.24 -7.58 6.37
C LYS A 94 7.39 -6.55 5.63
N ILE A 95 7.32 -6.63 4.30
CA ILE A 95 6.59 -5.69 3.45
C ILE A 95 5.45 -6.42 2.75
N GLY A 96 4.23 -5.99 2.99
CA GLY A 96 3.07 -6.38 2.20
C GLY A 96 2.98 -5.53 0.93
N PHE A 97 2.70 -6.16 -0.21
CA PHE A 97 2.49 -5.45 -1.47
C PHE A 97 1.13 -5.84 -2.06
N ILE A 98 0.26 -4.85 -2.23
CA ILE A 98 -1.06 -5.01 -2.82
C ILE A 98 -1.03 -4.38 -4.21
N PHE A 99 -1.06 -5.24 -5.22
CA PHE A 99 -1.04 -4.84 -6.63
C PHE A 99 -2.43 -4.38 -7.09
N GLN A 100 -2.48 -3.50 -8.07
CA GLN A 100 -3.71 -3.02 -8.70
C GLN A 100 -4.64 -4.16 -9.17
N GLY A 101 -4.09 -5.25 -9.68
CA GLY A 101 -4.81 -6.42 -10.20
C GLY A 101 -5.15 -7.51 -9.16
N ASN A 102 -5.13 -7.21 -7.85
CA ASN A 102 -5.42 -8.13 -6.73
C ASN A 102 -4.46 -9.34 -6.60
N ALA A 103 -3.81 -9.76 -7.67
CA ALA A 103 -2.80 -10.83 -7.78
C ALA A 103 -3.21 -12.17 -7.14
N LEU A 104 -4.52 -12.51 -7.09
CA LEU A 104 -4.98 -13.83 -6.65
C LEU A 104 -4.60 -14.89 -7.69
N TYR A 105 -4.29 -16.08 -7.22
CA TYR A 105 -4.09 -17.25 -8.09
C TYR A 105 -5.45 -17.81 -8.50
N ASP A 106 -5.81 -17.69 -9.77
CA ASP A 106 -7.12 -18.10 -10.29
C ASP A 106 -7.38 -19.62 -10.20
N SER A 107 -6.31 -20.43 -10.13
CA SER A 107 -6.35 -21.87 -9.97
C SER A 107 -6.47 -22.34 -8.52
N MET A 108 -6.56 -21.43 -7.56
CA MET A 108 -6.62 -21.71 -6.13
C MET A 108 -7.89 -21.11 -5.52
N THR A 109 -8.51 -21.86 -4.59
CA THR A 109 -9.58 -21.32 -3.75
C THR A 109 -9.09 -20.14 -2.92
N VAL A 110 -10.01 -19.38 -2.31
CA VAL A 110 -9.68 -18.32 -1.37
C VAL A 110 -8.79 -18.83 -0.24
N ARG A 111 -9.15 -19.98 0.36
CA ARG A 111 -8.33 -20.63 1.40
C ARG A 111 -6.91 -20.90 0.92
N GLU A 112 -6.75 -21.53 -0.22
CA GLU A 112 -5.43 -21.87 -0.77
C GLU A 112 -4.60 -20.63 -1.10
N ASN A 113 -5.24 -19.55 -1.58
CA ASN A 113 -4.60 -18.25 -1.79
C ASN A 113 -4.02 -17.68 -0.48
N LEU A 114 -4.73 -17.82 0.65
CA LEU A 114 -4.27 -17.36 1.94
C LEU A 114 -3.21 -18.31 2.56
N GLU A 115 -3.35 -19.61 2.38
CA GLU A 115 -2.37 -20.61 2.85
C GLU A 115 -1.03 -20.52 2.11
N PHE A 116 -1.04 -20.11 0.84
CA PHE A 116 0.15 -20.09 -0.01
C PHE A 116 1.34 -19.33 0.58
N PRO A 117 1.20 -18.07 1.06
CA PRO A 117 2.30 -17.36 1.72
C PRO A 117 2.73 -18.02 3.04
N LEU A 118 1.79 -18.59 3.82
CA LEU A 118 2.09 -19.29 5.07
C LEU A 118 2.91 -20.56 4.84
N ARG A 119 2.56 -21.36 3.85
CA ARG A 119 3.29 -22.59 3.50
C ARG A 119 4.72 -22.34 3.02
N ARG A 120 5.00 -21.14 2.49
CA ARG A 120 6.35 -20.71 2.11
C ARG A 120 7.17 -20.21 3.30
N ASN A 121 6.51 -19.83 4.38
CA ASN A 121 7.19 -19.47 5.62
C ASN A 121 7.62 -20.76 6.35
N LYS A 122 8.94 -21.00 6.44
CA LYS A 122 9.50 -22.22 7.05
C LYS A 122 9.23 -22.33 8.55
N GLU A 123 8.83 -21.26 9.21
CA GLU A 123 8.53 -21.22 10.64
C GLU A 123 7.10 -21.69 10.95
N ILE A 124 6.17 -21.62 9.98
CA ILE A 124 4.76 -21.96 10.17
C ILE A 124 4.49 -23.33 9.50
N LYS A 125 4.51 -24.41 10.30
CA LYS A 125 4.31 -25.78 9.81
C LYS A 125 3.06 -26.46 10.36
N ASP A 126 2.53 -25.98 11.48
CA ASP A 126 1.36 -26.57 12.14
C ASP A 126 0.08 -26.25 11.35
N ALA A 127 -0.62 -27.29 10.91
CA ALA A 127 -1.87 -27.17 10.16
C ALA A 127 -2.99 -26.46 10.93
N LYS A 128 -3.04 -26.61 12.27
CA LYS A 128 -4.02 -25.90 13.13
C LYS A 128 -3.71 -24.41 13.18
N VAL A 129 -2.42 -24.03 13.28
CA VAL A 129 -1.99 -22.64 13.26
C VAL A 129 -2.34 -22.00 11.92
N ILE A 130 -2.03 -22.67 10.81
CA ILE A 130 -2.39 -22.21 9.45
C ILE A 130 -3.91 -22.00 9.34
N ASN A 131 -4.71 -22.99 9.79
CA ASN A 131 -6.17 -22.89 9.74
C ASN A 131 -6.70 -21.68 10.50
N ASN A 132 -6.22 -21.45 11.72
CA ASN A 132 -6.64 -20.30 12.55
C ASN A 132 -6.25 -18.97 11.89
N LEU A 133 -5.02 -18.86 11.34
CA LEU A 133 -4.56 -17.65 10.63
C LEU A 133 -5.43 -17.35 9.41
N VAL A 134 -5.87 -18.38 8.67
CA VAL A 134 -6.76 -18.21 7.51
C VAL A 134 -8.14 -17.72 7.96
N ILE A 135 -8.70 -18.33 9.02
CA ILE A 135 -10.00 -17.89 9.59
C ILE A 135 -9.91 -16.44 10.03
N ASP A 136 -8.92 -16.10 10.88
CA ASP A 136 -8.72 -14.73 11.39
C ASP A 136 -8.56 -13.71 10.24
N ALA A 137 -7.81 -14.08 9.19
CA ALA A 137 -7.61 -13.19 8.04
C ALA A 137 -8.91 -12.94 7.26
N LEU A 138 -9.77 -13.97 7.11
CA LEU A 138 -11.05 -13.84 6.43
C LEU A 138 -12.09 -13.09 7.27
N GLU A 139 -12.10 -13.30 8.57
CA GLU A 139 -12.95 -12.54 9.50
C GLU A 139 -12.61 -11.05 9.47
N ASN A 140 -11.31 -10.70 9.46
CA ASN A 140 -10.85 -9.31 9.38
C ASN A 140 -11.30 -8.56 8.12
N VAL A 141 -11.65 -9.27 7.06
CA VAL A 141 -12.16 -8.66 5.82
C VAL A 141 -13.65 -8.97 5.57
N GLY A 142 -14.32 -9.64 6.55
CA GLY A 142 -15.75 -9.97 6.48
C GLY A 142 -16.12 -10.97 5.39
N LEU A 143 -15.23 -11.93 5.06
CA LEU A 143 -15.42 -12.88 3.96
C LEU A 143 -15.16 -14.35 4.35
N LEU A 144 -15.47 -14.73 5.59
CA LEU A 144 -15.31 -16.12 6.05
C LEU A 144 -16.11 -17.10 5.17
N ASP A 145 -17.32 -16.73 4.76
CA ASP A 145 -18.21 -17.55 3.92
C ASP A 145 -17.67 -17.78 2.50
N ALA A 146 -16.66 -17.01 2.09
CA ALA A 146 -16.02 -17.14 0.79
C ALA A 146 -14.82 -18.10 0.80
N MET A 147 -14.49 -18.73 1.94
CA MET A 147 -13.26 -19.52 2.14
C MET A 147 -12.99 -20.56 1.04
N TYR A 148 -14.03 -21.22 0.56
CA TYR A 148 -13.89 -22.30 -0.43
C TYR A 148 -14.25 -21.89 -1.86
N LYS A 149 -14.56 -20.59 -2.09
CA LYS A 149 -14.84 -20.08 -3.43
C LYS A 149 -13.56 -19.93 -4.25
N MET A 150 -13.74 -20.03 -5.57
CA MET A 150 -12.69 -19.66 -6.53
C MET A 150 -12.71 -18.16 -6.79
N PRO A 151 -11.58 -17.55 -7.19
CA PRO A 151 -11.55 -16.12 -7.56
C PRO A 151 -12.58 -15.74 -8.63
N SER A 152 -12.93 -16.63 -9.55
CA SER A 152 -13.96 -16.40 -10.57
C SER A 152 -15.37 -16.18 -10.00
N GLU A 153 -15.64 -16.66 -8.78
CA GLU A 153 -16.93 -16.56 -8.10
C GLU A 153 -17.04 -15.30 -7.21
N LEU A 154 -15.98 -14.47 -7.19
CA LEU A 154 -15.89 -13.26 -6.34
C LEU A 154 -16.18 -12.00 -7.13
N SER A 155 -16.89 -11.05 -6.51
CA SER A 155 -16.99 -9.68 -7.03
C SER A 155 -15.63 -8.95 -7.00
N GLY A 156 -15.51 -7.81 -7.70
CA GLY A 156 -14.31 -6.99 -7.68
C GLY A 156 -13.90 -6.55 -6.27
N GLY A 157 -14.85 -6.10 -5.46
CA GLY A 157 -14.63 -5.72 -4.06
C GLY A 157 -14.20 -6.91 -3.19
N MET A 158 -14.83 -8.09 -3.36
CA MET A 158 -14.41 -9.30 -2.65
C MET A 158 -12.97 -9.69 -3.00
N LYS A 159 -12.58 -9.63 -4.29
CA LYS A 159 -11.20 -9.91 -4.72
C LYS A 159 -10.20 -8.96 -4.06
N LYS A 160 -10.54 -7.67 -3.93
CA LYS A 160 -9.71 -6.68 -3.23
C LYS A 160 -9.55 -7.03 -1.75
N ARG A 161 -10.66 -7.35 -1.06
CA ARG A 161 -10.65 -7.75 0.36
C ARG A 161 -9.82 -9.03 0.59
N ILE A 162 -9.93 -10.03 -0.28
CA ILE A 162 -9.10 -11.26 -0.19
C ILE A 162 -7.62 -10.95 -0.47
N GLY A 163 -7.32 -10.08 -1.43
CA GLY A 163 -5.95 -9.61 -1.68
C GLY A 163 -5.32 -8.92 -0.46
N LEU A 164 -6.12 -8.10 0.25
CA LEU A 164 -5.76 -7.51 1.54
C LEU A 164 -5.50 -8.61 2.58
N ALA A 165 -6.44 -9.52 2.81
CA ALA A 165 -6.32 -10.62 3.77
C ALA A 165 -5.04 -11.45 3.51
N ARG A 166 -4.76 -11.79 2.25
CA ARG A 166 -3.56 -12.54 1.85
C ARG A 166 -2.26 -11.80 2.14
N THR A 167 -2.26 -10.47 1.99
CA THR A 167 -1.09 -9.65 2.29
C THR A 167 -0.86 -9.55 3.79
N LEU A 168 -1.94 -9.41 4.56
CA LEU A 168 -1.90 -9.20 6.01
C LEU A 168 -1.61 -10.47 6.81
N ILE A 169 -1.83 -11.64 6.24
CA ILE A 169 -1.71 -12.93 6.94
C ILE A 169 -0.28 -13.16 7.49
N LEU A 170 0.72 -12.53 6.88
CA LEU A 170 2.12 -12.55 7.35
C LEU A 170 2.45 -11.41 8.32
N LYS A 171 1.47 -10.57 8.70
CA LYS A 171 1.62 -9.42 9.62
C LYS A 171 2.77 -8.50 9.24
N PRO A 172 2.75 -7.89 8.03
CA PRO A 172 3.82 -7.01 7.57
C PRO A 172 3.94 -5.75 8.44
N GLU A 173 5.14 -5.20 8.55
CA GLU A 173 5.42 -3.92 9.22
C GLU A 173 5.17 -2.71 8.31
N ILE A 174 5.29 -2.91 6.99
CA ILE A 174 4.99 -1.91 5.96
C ILE A 174 4.02 -2.50 4.95
N ILE A 175 3.05 -1.72 4.47
CA ILE A 175 2.12 -2.14 3.42
C ILE A 175 2.16 -1.12 2.28
N LEU A 176 2.43 -1.60 1.07
CA LEU A 176 2.44 -0.81 -0.15
C LEU A 176 1.17 -1.10 -0.96
N TYR A 177 0.35 -0.08 -1.20
CA TYR A 177 -0.89 -0.19 -1.95
C TYR A 177 -0.76 0.47 -3.33
N ASP A 178 -0.94 -0.32 -4.39
CA ASP A 178 -0.96 0.16 -5.77
C ASP A 178 -2.41 0.30 -6.25
N GLU A 179 -2.95 1.51 -6.19
CA GLU A 179 -4.30 1.85 -6.64
C GLU A 179 -5.38 0.92 -6.04
N PRO A 180 -5.57 0.89 -4.71
CA PRO A 180 -6.41 -0.11 -4.04
C PRO A 180 -7.90 -0.04 -4.39
N THR A 181 -8.41 1.13 -4.80
CA THR A 181 -9.83 1.38 -5.11
C THR A 181 -10.14 1.39 -6.61
N THR A 182 -9.13 1.31 -7.48
CA THR A 182 -9.33 1.37 -8.94
C THR A 182 -10.23 0.25 -9.43
N GLY A 183 -11.22 0.63 -10.26
CA GLY A 183 -12.18 -0.29 -10.88
C GLY A 183 -13.33 -0.70 -9.98
N LEU A 184 -13.51 -0.04 -8.83
CA LEU A 184 -14.63 -0.23 -7.92
C LEU A 184 -15.64 0.94 -8.04
N ASP A 185 -16.89 0.65 -7.71
CA ASP A 185 -17.90 1.70 -7.52
C ASP A 185 -17.61 2.56 -6.27
N PRO A 186 -18.20 3.76 -6.13
CA PRO A 186 -17.89 4.67 -5.04
C PRO A 186 -18.17 4.11 -3.64
N ILE A 187 -19.20 3.26 -3.48
CA ILE A 187 -19.57 2.66 -2.19
C ILE A 187 -18.49 1.65 -1.79
N THR A 188 -18.17 0.72 -2.68
CA THR A 188 -17.14 -0.31 -2.46
C THR A 188 -15.76 0.33 -2.27
N SER A 189 -15.43 1.41 -3.02
CA SER A 189 -14.17 2.15 -2.84
C SER A 189 -14.03 2.72 -1.43
N ARG A 190 -15.12 3.28 -0.89
CA ARG A 190 -15.17 3.80 0.47
C ARG A 190 -15.00 2.70 1.52
N GLU A 191 -15.66 1.55 1.31
CA GLU A 191 -15.50 0.38 2.20
C GLU A 191 -14.04 -0.14 2.23
N ILE A 192 -13.38 -0.24 1.08
CA ILE A 192 -11.96 -0.63 1.01
C ILE A 192 -11.07 0.41 1.70
N SER A 193 -11.36 1.71 1.53
CA SER A 193 -10.60 2.77 2.19
C SER A 193 -10.74 2.71 3.72
N ASN A 194 -11.93 2.48 4.23
CA ASN A 194 -12.17 2.29 5.67
C ASN A 194 -11.45 1.03 6.19
N LEU A 195 -11.53 -0.07 5.45
CA LEU A 195 -10.83 -1.31 5.81
C LEU A 195 -9.29 -1.10 5.88
N ILE A 196 -8.70 -0.28 5.00
CA ILE A 196 -7.28 0.10 5.08
C ILE A 196 -6.97 0.80 6.41
N VAL A 197 -7.83 1.72 6.86
CA VAL A 197 -7.67 2.44 8.14
C VAL A 197 -7.82 1.49 9.33
N GLU A 198 -8.82 0.61 9.33
CA GLU A 198 -9.01 -0.41 10.38
C GLU A 198 -7.79 -1.32 10.51
N ILE A 199 -7.25 -1.77 9.37
CA ILE A 199 -6.04 -2.60 9.30
C ILE A 199 -4.85 -1.86 9.89
N GLN A 200 -4.62 -0.62 9.47
CA GLN A 200 -3.51 0.21 9.97
C GLN A 200 -3.62 0.39 11.49
N THR A 201 -4.79 0.71 12.00
CA THR A 201 -5.05 0.87 13.44
C THR A 201 -4.80 -0.42 14.20
N LYS A 202 -5.29 -1.57 13.66
CA LYS A 202 -5.18 -2.88 14.31
C LYS A 202 -3.74 -3.41 14.33
N TYR A 203 -3.02 -3.29 13.20
CA TYR A 203 -1.68 -3.88 13.04
C TYR A 203 -0.55 -2.88 13.27
N LYS A 204 -0.86 -1.57 13.41
CA LYS A 204 0.10 -0.47 13.53
C LYS A 204 1.17 -0.49 12.44
N ALA A 205 0.80 -0.98 11.25
CA ALA A 205 1.67 -1.02 10.09
C ALA A 205 1.81 0.38 9.49
N SER A 206 2.98 0.68 8.95
CA SER A 206 3.18 1.88 8.13
C SER A 206 2.67 1.61 6.72
N SER A 207 2.14 2.62 6.03
CA SER A 207 1.60 2.40 4.69
C SER A 207 2.04 3.47 3.70
N ILE A 208 2.27 3.05 2.45
CA ILE A 208 2.31 3.95 1.30
C ILE A 208 1.20 3.55 0.35
N ILE A 209 0.31 4.48 0.08
CA ILE A 209 -0.86 4.29 -0.77
C ILE A 209 -0.70 5.17 -1.99
N ILE A 210 -0.51 4.59 -3.16
CA ILE A 210 -0.54 5.36 -4.39
C ILE A 210 -1.93 5.29 -4.99
N THR A 211 -2.50 6.45 -5.30
CA THR A 211 -3.84 6.54 -5.86
C THR A 211 -4.04 7.83 -6.67
N HIS A 212 -5.09 7.86 -7.49
CA HIS A 212 -5.65 9.06 -8.09
C HIS A 212 -7.05 9.37 -7.51
N ASP A 213 -7.56 8.51 -6.61
CA ASP A 213 -8.85 8.67 -5.94
C ASP A 213 -8.70 9.58 -4.72
N ILE A 214 -9.28 10.78 -4.80
CA ILE A 214 -9.23 11.79 -3.75
C ILE A 214 -9.97 11.37 -2.49
N ASN A 215 -11.08 10.61 -2.64
CA ASN A 215 -11.83 10.13 -1.49
C ASN A 215 -11.04 9.05 -0.72
N CYS A 216 -10.42 8.13 -1.43
CA CYS A 216 -9.50 7.16 -0.82
C CYS A 216 -8.36 7.89 -0.09
N ALA A 217 -7.74 8.88 -0.74
CA ALA A 217 -6.67 9.67 -0.16
C ALA A 217 -7.13 10.40 1.12
N LYS A 218 -8.32 11.05 1.09
CA LYS A 218 -8.90 11.73 2.26
C LYS A 218 -9.09 10.80 3.44
N ILE A 219 -9.62 9.61 3.20
CA ILE A 219 -9.95 8.64 4.26
C ILE A 219 -8.69 8.04 4.87
N THR A 220 -7.68 7.73 4.05
CA THR A 220 -6.57 6.87 4.46
C THR A 220 -5.29 7.61 4.87
N SER A 221 -5.14 8.91 4.59
CA SER A 221 -3.88 9.60 4.78
C SER A 221 -3.70 10.25 6.15
N ASN A 222 -2.51 10.09 6.75
CA ASN A 222 -1.99 11.03 7.73
C ASN A 222 -1.34 12.23 7.02
N ARG A 223 -0.65 11.96 5.90
CA ARG A 223 0.08 12.93 5.08
C ARG A 223 -0.02 12.54 3.62
N MET A 224 -0.08 13.53 2.75
CA MET A 224 -0.15 13.36 1.31
C MET A 224 1.01 14.04 0.61
N LEU A 225 1.45 13.45 -0.50
CA LEU A 225 2.36 14.08 -1.45
C LEU A 225 1.73 14.06 -2.84
N ILE A 226 1.95 15.11 -3.61
CA ILE A 226 1.51 15.17 -5.01
C ILE A 226 2.72 14.95 -5.90
N LEU A 227 2.69 13.84 -6.66
CA LEU A 227 3.71 13.50 -7.65
C LEU A 227 3.34 14.11 -9.00
N GLN A 228 4.24 14.92 -9.55
CA GLN A 228 4.10 15.48 -10.90
C GLN A 228 5.49 15.59 -11.55
N ASP A 229 5.58 15.25 -12.83
CA ASP A 229 6.80 15.36 -13.64
C ASP A 229 8.06 14.78 -13.00
N GLY A 230 7.90 13.71 -12.21
CA GLY A 230 9.00 13.00 -11.55
C GLY A 230 9.51 13.65 -10.27
N HIS A 231 8.75 14.60 -9.68
CA HIS A 231 9.05 15.28 -8.42
C HIS A 231 7.82 15.28 -7.50
N PHE A 232 8.04 15.35 -6.19
CA PHE A 232 6.99 15.76 -5.27
C PHE A 232 6.92 17.30 -5.28
N ILE A 233 5.74 17.81 -5.64
CA ILE A 233 5.50 19.24 -5.86
C ILE A 233 4.68 19.89 -4.74
N ALA A 234 4.06 19.08 -3.90
CA ALA A 234 3.35 19.51 -2.69
C ALA A 234 3.32 18.37 -1.68
N GLU A 235 3.31 18.74 -0.41
CA GLU A 235 3.23 17.83 0.74
C GLU A 235 2.42 18.52 1.84
N GLY A 236 1.56 17.75 2.54
CA GLY A 236 0.75 18.25 3.66
C GLY A 236 -0.38 17.28 4.00
N THR A 237 -1.21 17.66 4.96
CA THR A 237 -2.48 16.98 5.26
C THR A 237 -3.51 17.24 4.15
N PHE A 238 -4.61 16.49 4.15
CA PHE A 238 -5.71 16.71 3.20
C PHE A 238 -6.22 18.16 3.26
N ASP A 239 -6.44 18.69 4.46
CA ASP A 239 -7.01 20.02 4.65
C ASP A 239 -6.02 21.14 4.26
N GLU A 240 -4.74 20.99 4.55
CA GLU A 240 -3.70 21.93 4.12
C GLU A 240 -3.61 22.01 2.59
N LEU A 241 -3.58 20.85 1.91
CA LEU A 241 -3.49 20.81 0.45
C LEU A 241 -4.77 21.30 -0.22
N LYS A 242 -5.95 20.94 0.31
CA LYS A 242 -7.26 21.39 -0.18
C LYS A 242 -7.42 22.91 -0.07
N ASN A 243 -6.87 23.52 0.99
CA ASN A 243 -6.94 24.96 1.26
C ASN A 243 -5.67 25.70 0.85
N SER A 244 -4.79 25.10 0.07
CA SER A 244 -3.54 25.70 -0.40
C SER A 244 -3.79 27.01 -1.15
N ASP A 245 -2.94 28.01 -0.98
CA ASP A 245 -2.98 29.28 -1.74
C ASP A 245 -2.69 29.07 -3.22
N ILE A 246 -2.08 27.96 -3.58
CA ILE A 246 -1.72 27.60 -4.95
C ILE A 246 -2.93 26.99 -5.67
N GLU A 247 -3.48 27.69 -6.66
CA GLU A 247 -4.73 27.32 -7.35
C GLU A 247 -4.68 25.92 -7.99
N TRP A 248 -3.56 25.57 -8.65
CA TRP A 248 -3.46 24.26 -9.29
C TRP A 248 -3.42 23.11 -8.26
N ILE A 249 -2.90 23.30 -7.02
CA ILE A 249 -2.98 22.31 -5.94
C ILE A 249 -4.44 22.15 -5.53
N ARG A 250 -5.16 23.25 -5.29
CA ARG A 250 -6.60 23.17 -4.98
C ARG A 250 -7.40 22.48 -6.06
N SER A 251 -7.00 22.60 -7.33
CA SER A 251 -7.71 21.98 -8.44
C SER A 251 -7.72 20.45 -8.37
N TYR A 252 -6.72 19.81 -7.73
CA TYR A 252 -6.72 18.37 -7.48
C TYR A 252 -7.84 17.93 -6.53
N PHE A 253 -8.32 18.82 -5.66
CA PHE A 253 -9.32 18.54 -4.62
C PHE A 253 -10.73 19.06 -4.97
N LYS A 254 -10.89 19.74 -6.10
CA LYS A 254 -12.20 20.06 -6.66
C LYS A 254 -12.77 18.77 -7.27
N ILE A 255 -13.59 18.08 -6.49
CA ILE A 255 -14.40 16.95 -7.01
C ILE A 255 -15.53 17.60 -7.81
N GLU A 256 -15.60 17.33 -9.11
CA GLU A 256 -16.78 17.60 -9.91
C GLU A 256 -17.94 16.69 -9.48
#